data_93f08deeab3faddeb6399dad9d4d7afe
#
_entry.id   93f08deeab3faddeb6399dad9d4d7afe
#
_cell.length_a   1.000
_cell.length_b   1.000
_cell.length_c   1.000
_cell.angle_alpha   90.00
_cell.angle_beta   90.00
_cell.angle_gamma   90.00
#
_symmetry.space_group_name_H-M   'P 1'
#
loop_
_entity.id
_entity.type
_entity.pdbx_description
1 polymer ?
#
loop_
_entity_poly.entity_id
_entity_poly.type
_entity_poly.pdbx_seq_one_letter_code
_entity_poly.pdbx_strand_id
1 'polypeptide(L)'
;MNKLFTLSLCALTSATLSGEAAKPFNGKNLDGWKQKGPATKSHLTVGTAKLNPKNAREFIVAKGGNELINAKGGGIDFYCEALFGDAIIEVEVMVPQGSNSGVYVMGEYEIQVLDSYGRKKLSGGDMGAIYDAAPPRVNACKKPGQWQKYEIHFRAPRFKDGKKIVNAKFLKVILNDQLLHENVEMKNATPGGVDGKEKPKGPLMFQGNHGPVSYRNIIIKPLK
;
A
#
# COMPACT_ATOMS: atom_id res chain seq x y z
N MET A 1 32.61 40.90 20.11
CA MET A 1 31.59 39.90 20.56
C MET A 1 31.15 39.11 19.33
N ASN A 2 31.81 37.97 19.07
CA ASN A 2 31.50 37.09 17.96
C ASN A 2 30.47 36.04 18.38
N LYS A 3 29.27 36.07 17.82
CA LYS A 3 28.27 35.00 18.00
C LYS A 3 28.56 33.89 16.99
N LEU A 4 29.05 32.75 17.48
CA LEU A 4 29.08 31.50 16.71
C LEU A 4 27.63 31.00 16.53
N PHE A 5 27.20 30.90 15.31
CA PHE A 5 26.00 30.14 14.92
C PHE A 5 26.41 28.68 14.71
N THR A 6 26.00 27.81 15.62
CA THR A 6 26.10 26.37 15.43
C THR A 6 24.95 25.90 14.55
N LEU A 7 25.24 25.56 13.30
CA LEU A 7 24.31 24.83 12.43
C LEU A 7 24.23 23.38 12.94
N SER A 8 23.09 23.00 13.50
CA SER A 8 22.76 21.61 13.79
C SER A 8 22.37 20.93 12.49
N LEU A 9 23.27 20.09 11.97
CA LEU A 9 23.02 19.25 10.79
C LEU A 9 22.18 18.05 11.24
N CYS A 10 20.86 18.12 11.02
CA CYS A 10 19.96 16.98 11.25
C CYS A 10 20.20 15.96 10.14
N ALA A 11 21.00 14.94 10.45
CA ALA A 11 21.21 13.81 9.55
C ALA A 11 19.92 13.00 9.44
N LEU A 12 19.24 13.10 8.31
CA LEU A 12 18.17 12.19 7.91
C LEU A 12 18.80 10.81 7.64
N THR A 13 18.78 9.95 8.64
CA THR A 13 19.09 8.54 8.46
C THR A 13 17.90 7.86 7.77
N SER A 14 18.01 7.62 6.48
CA SER A 14 17.11 6.70 5.78
C SER A 14 17.30 5.30 6.39
N ALA A 15 16.34 4.86 7.19
CA ALA A 15 16.34 3.52 7.77
C ALA A 15 16.27 2.49 6.63
N THR A 16 17.40 1.87 6.31
CA THR A 16 17.44 0.66 5.48
C THR A 16 17.03 -0.51 6.35
N LEU A 17 16.09 -1.33 5.91
CA LEU A 17 15.67 -2.56 6.59
C LEU A 17 16.90 -3.48 6.81
N SER A 18 17.43 -3.48 8.04
CA SER A 18 18.48 -4.38 8.50
C SER A 18 17.81 -5.66 9.00
N GLY A 19 17.68 -6.69 8.16
CA GLY A 19 17.35 -8.06 8.58
C GLY A 19 16.07 -8.32 9.38
N GLU A 20 15.48 -7.31 10.01
CA GLU A 20 14.29 -7.39 10.85
C GLU A 20 13.02 -6.90 10.14
N ALA A 21 11.85 -7.35 10.62
CA ALA A 21 10.56 -6.89 10.12
C ALA A 21 10.30 -5.44 10.52
N ALA A 22 9.94 -4.58 9.55
CA ALA A 22 9.53 -3.21 9.80
C ALA A 22 8.00 -3.10 9.91
N LYS A 23 7.55 -2.23 10.82
CA LYS A 23 6.14 -1.82 10.94
C LYS A 23 6.08 -0.32 10.62
N PRO A 24 5.87 0.06 9.35
CA PRO A 24 5.93 1.47 8.92
C PRO A 24 4.80 2.32 9.50
N PHE A 25 3.75 1.72 10.01
CA PHE A 25 2.69 2.41 10.74
C PHE A 25 2.77 2.09 12.23
N ASN A 26 2.87 3.16 13.04
CA ASN A 26 3.02 3.06 14.49
C ASN A 26 1.69 2.83 15.25
N GLY A 27 0.54 2.85 14.53
CA GLY A 27 -0.80 2.69 15.10
C GLY A 27 -1.32 3.89 15.89
N LYS A 28 -0.62 5.02 15.93
CA LYS A 28 -0.96 6.18 16.77
C LYS A 28 -1.16 7.47 15.99
N ASN A 29 -0.31 7.72 15.00
CA ASN A 29 -0.30 8.95 14.21
C ASN A 29 0.29 8.69 12.81
N LEU A 30 0.42 9.74 12.01
CA LEU A 30 0.93 9.68 10.64
C LEU A 30 2.45 9.86 10.53
N ASP A 31 3.19 9.78 11.62
CA ASP A 31 4.65 9.87 11.58
C ASP A 31 5.23 8.76 10.70
N GLY A 32 6.17 9.12 9.84
CA GLY A 32 6.75 8.22 8.85
C GLY A 32 5.89 8.02 7.59
N TRP A 33 4.80 8.78 7.43
CA TRP A 33 3.96 8.78 6.23
C TRP A 33 3.95 10.13 5.53
N LYS A 34 4.03 10.09 4.20
CA LYS A 34 3.93 11.26 3.30
C LYS A 34 2.72 11.14 2.41
N GLN A 35 2.25 12.29 1.95
CA GLN A 35 1.12 12.42 1.04
C GLN A 35 1.62 12.81 -0.35
N LYS A 36 1.07 12.20 -1.40
CA LYS A 36 1.38 12.51 -2.79
C LYS A 36 0.52 13.65 -3.28
N GLY A 37 0.76 14.85 -2.75
CA GLY A 37 0.04 16.05 -3.11
C GLY A 37 -0.25 16.97 -1.92
N PRO A 38 -1.07 18.01 -2.11
CA PRO A 38 -1.33 18.98 -1.06
C PRO A 38 -2.17 18.38 0.08
N ALA A 39 -1.69 18.55 1.31
CA ALA A 39 -2.33 18.02 2.52
C ALA A 39 -3.81 18.44 2.67
N THR A 40 -4.19 19.59 2.11
CA THR A 40 -5.57 20.10 2.11
C THR A 40 -6.58 19.19 1.39
N LYS A 41 -6.10 18.30 0.52
CA LYS A 41 -6.93 17.31 -0.19
C LYS A 41 -6.92 15.94 0.49
N SER A 42 -6.18 15.78 1.58
CA SER A 42 -6.06 14.50 2.27
C SER A 42 -7.27 14.22 3.15
N HIS A 43 -7.76 12.99 3.11
CA HIS A 43 -8.74 12.47 4.05
C HIS A 43 -8.13 11.44 4.99
N LEU A 44 -6.80 11.41 5.06
CA LEU A 44 -6.04 10.47 5.87
C LEU A 44 -6.15 10.80 7.35
N THR A 45 -6.48 9.80 8.15
CA THR A 45 -6.60 9.90 9.60
C THR A 45 -6.24 8.59 10.29
N VAL A 46 -6.11 8.61 11.61
CA VAL A 46 -5.93 7.43 12.46
C VAL A 46 -7.14 7.27 13.36
N GLY A 47 -7.63 6.04 13.50
CA GLY A 47 -8.82 5.77 14.30
C GLY A 47 -9.30 4.34 14.20
N THR A 48 -10.60 4.15 14.31
CA THR A 48 -11.30 2.89 14.05
C THR A 48 -12.41 3.13 13.03
N ALA A 49 -12.38 2.40 11.91
CA ALA A 49 -13.40 2.47 10.87
C ALA A 49 -14.43 1.35 11.02
N LYS A 50 -15.70 1.69 10.81
CA LYS A 50 -16.80 0.72 10.69
C LYS A 50 -17.70 1.12 9.54
N LEU A 51 -18.35 0.15 8.88
CA LEU A 51 -19.37 0.47 7.89
C LEU A 51 -20.45 1.36 8.52
N ASN A 52 -20.88 2.38 7.79
CA ASN A 52 -22.04 3.18 8.16
C ASN A 52 -23.31 2.33 7.96
N PRO A 53 -24.08 2.04 9.03
CA PRO A 53 -25.28 1.21 8.93
C PRO A 53 -26.39 1.86 8.09
N LYS A 54 -26.32 3.18 7.86
CA LYS A 54 -27.25 3.92 7.01
C LYS A 54 -26.78 4.04 5.56
N ASN A 55 -25.47 3.84 5.30
CA ASN A 55 -24.91 3.90 3.97
C ASN A 55 -23.68 2.97 3.87
N ALA A 56 -23.88 1.79 3.32
CA ALA A 56 -22.82 0.78 3.17
C ALA A 56 -21.63 1.22 2.30
N ARG A 57 -21.72 2.37 1.61
CA ARG A 57 -20.63 2.95 0.80
C ARG A 57 -19.69 3.86 1.60
N GLU A 58 -19.93 4.04 2.88
CA GLU A 58 -19.20 4.95 3.75
C GLU A 58 -18.67 4.26 5.00
N PHE A 59 -17.65 4.86 5.59
CA PHE A 59 -17.23 4.56 6.94
C PHE A 59 -17.75 5.58 7.94
N ILE A 60 -18.05 5.10 9.14
CA ILE A 60 -18.04 5.90 10.36
C ILE A 60 -16.66 5.72 10.98
N VAL A 61 -15.95 6.83 11.20
CA VAL A 61 -14.61 6.82 11.80
C VAL A 61 -14.72 7.35 13.24
N ALA A 62 -14.35 6.52 14.21
CA ALA A 62 -14.24 6.90 15.61
C ALA A 62 -12.79 7.29 15.94
N LYS A 63 -12.62 8.25 16.88
CA LYS A 63 -11.30 8.56 17.46
C LYS A 63 -10.81 7.38 18.29
N GLY A 64 -9.50 7.22 18.37
CA GLY A 64 -8.87 6.06 19.00
C GLY A 64 -8.86 4.85 18.06
N GLY A 65 -8.01 3.88 18.36
CA GLY A 65 -7.74 2.74 17.49
C GLY A 65 -6.40 2.90 16.76
N ASN A 66 -6.08 1.89 15.96
CA ASN A 66 -4.77 1.73 15.34
C ASN A 66 -4.86 1.46 13.84
N GLU A 67 -5.86 2.04 13.18
CA GLU A 67 -6.08 1.90 11.76
C GLU A 67 -5.65 3.18 11.02
N LEU A 68 -5.01 3.01 9.87
CA LEU A 68 -4.65 4.07 8.93
C LEU A 68 -5.80 4.19 7.92
N ILE A 69 -6.55 5.29 7.96
CA ILE A 69 -7.84 5.40 7.29
C ILE A 69 -7.84 6.55 6.29
N ASN A 70 -8.14 6.27 5.02
CA ASN A 70 -8.64 7.27 4.10
C ASN A 70 -10.16 7.32 4.23
N ALA A 71 -10.66 8.33 4.94
CA ALA A 71 -12.05 8.34 5.42
C ALA A 71 -13.09 8.62 4.32
N LYS A 72 -12.66 9.22 3.20
CA LYS A 72 -13.54 9.59 2.08
C LYS A 72 -12.84 9.34 0.75
N GLY A 73 -13.62 9.15 -0.31
CA GLY A 73 -13.09 9.15 -1.67
C GLY A 73 -12.61 10.53 -2.14
N GLY A 74 -11.88 10.57 -3.26
CA GLY A 74 -11.39 11.80 -3.88
C GLY A 74 -10.24 12.49 -3.13
N GLY A 75 -9.59 11.78 -2.20
CA GLY A 75 -8.40 12.25 -1.49
C GLY A 75 -7.11 12.18 -2.32
N ILE A 76 -6.01 11.91 -1.68
CA ILE A 76 -4.68 11.74 -2.29
C ILE A 76 -4.01 10.49 -1.79
N ASP A 77 -3.10 9.95 -2.60
CA ASP A 77 -2.30 8.79 -2.26
C ASP A 77 -1.30 9.12 -1.14
N PHE A 78 -0.91 8.11 -0.38
CA PHE A 78 0.00 8.26 0.75
C PHE A 78 0.97 7.08 0.84
N TYR A 79 2.22 7.37 1.24
CA TYR A 79 3.29 6.39 1.24
C TYR A 79 4.17 6.51 2.48
N CYS A 80 4.75 5.39 2.93
CA CYS A 80 5.68 5.41 4.06
C CYS A 80 7.05 5.95 3.63
N GLU A 81 7.82 6.51 4.59
CA GLU A 81 9.19 6.97 4.32
C GLU A 81 10.20 5.83 4.24
N ALA A 82 9.89 4.67 4.84
CA ALA A 82 10.74 3.49 4.80
C ALA A 82 10.82 2.92 3.38
N LEU A 83 12.05 2.68 2.91
CA LEU A 83 12.32 2.13 1.59
C LEU A 83 12.76 0.66 1.69
N PHE A 84 12.19 -0.18 0.86
CA PHE A 84 12.52 -1.60 0.77
C PHE A 84 12.71 -2.05 -0.69
N GLY A 85 13.35 -3.20 -0.87
CA GLY A 85 13.50 -3.90 -2.15
C GLY A 85 12.75 -5.23 -2.12
N ASP A 86 13.49 -6.34 -2.08
CA ASP A 86 12.91 -7.67 -1.92
C ASP A 86 12.24 -7.79 -0.56
N ALA A 87 10.96 -8.17 -0.55
CA ALA A 87 10.19 -8.17 0.69
C ALA A 87 9.01 -9.15 0.67
N ILE A 88 8.60 -9.53 1.87
CA ILE A 88 7.27 -10.08 2.16
C ILE A 88 6.50 -8.97 2.87
N ILE A 89 5.36 -8.57 2.29
CA ILE A 89 4.51 -7.52 2.81
C ILE A 89 3.21 -8.16 3.30
N GLU A 90 2.88 -7.93 4.56
CA GLU A 90 1.59 -8.29 5.14
C GLU A 90 0.82 -7.00 5.39
N VAL A 91 -0.45 -6.98 5.00
CA VAL A 91 -1.34 -5.85 5.26
C VAL A 91 -2.79 -6.32 5.33
N GLU A 92 -3.52 -5.81 6.30
CA GLU A 92 -4.96 -5.96 6.33
C GLU A 92 -5.63 -4.70 5.80
N VAL A 93 -6.64 -4.89 4.94
CA VAL A 93 -7.41 -3.82 4.32
C VAL A 93 -8.91 -4.06 4.47
N MET A 94 -9.66 -3.00 4.70
CA MET A 94 -11.12 -3.02 4.73
C MET A 94 -11.66 -1.91 3.82
N VAL A 95 -12.65 -2.25 3.01
CA VAL A 95 -13.33 -1.31 2.13
C VAL A 95 -14.84 -1.36 2.34
N PRO A 96 -15.55 -0.22 2.20
CA PRO A 96 -17.01 -0.21 2.11
C PRO A 96 -17.47 -0.65 0.71
N GLN A 97 -18.78 -0.78 0.54
CA GLN A 97 -19.40 -1.22 -0.71
C GLN A 97 -19.02 -0.34 -1.89
N GLY A 98 -18.54 -0.96 -2.97
CA GLY A 98 -18.15 -0.30 -4.21
C GLY A 98 -16.89 0.55 -4.12
N SER A 99 -16.16 0.52 -2.99
CA SER A 99 -14.94 1.30 -2.84
C SER A 99 -13.77 0.68 -3.60
N ASN A 100 -12.85 1.57 -4.02
CA ASN A 100 -11.64 1.27 -4.77
C ASN A 100 -10.43 1.93 -4.10
N SER A 101 -9.32 1.22 -4.05
CA SER A 101 -8.00 1.66 -3.59
C SER A 101 -6.93 0.76 -4.21
N GLY A 102 -5.66 0.90 -3.80
CA GLY A 102 -4.56 0.07 -4.26
C GLY A 102 -3.43 -0.02 -3.24
N VAL A 103 -2.74 -1.16 -3.23
CA VAL A 103 -1.49 -1.37 -2.51
C VAL A 103 -0.35 -1.33 -3.52
N TYR A 104 0.45 -0.26 -3.52
CA TYR A 104 1.58 -0.09 -4.41
C TYR A 104 2.88 -0.55 -3.74
N VAL A 105 3.34 -1.72 -4.14
CA VAL A 105 4.63 -2.27 -3.70
C VAL A 105 5.75 -1.46 -4.30
N MET A 106 6.74 -1.06 -3.48
CA MET A 106 7.80 -0.11 -3.84
C MET A 106 7.28 1.22 -4.42
N GLY A 107 6.00 1.56 -4.14
CA GLY A 107 5.36 2.77 -4.63
C GLY A 107 5.00 2.77 -6.12
N GLU A 108 5.32 1.70 -6.86
CA GLU A 108 5.20 1.67 -8.33
C GLU A 108 4.44 0.47 -8.89
N TYR A 109 4.19 -0.60 -8.09
CA TYR A 109 3.56 -1.83 -8.59
C TYR A 109 2.28 -2.13 -7.82
N GLU A 110 1.14 -1.95 -8.47
CA GLU A 110 -0.17 -2.00 -7.83
C GLU A 110 -0.75 -3.41 -7.71
N ILE A 111 -1.16 -3.74 -6.49
CA ILE A 111 -2.16 -4.79 -6.22
C ILE A 111 -3.48 -4.09 -5.91
N GLN A 112 -4.49 -4.45 -6.66
CA GLN A 112 -5.80 -3.83 -6.63
C GLN A 112 -6.56 -4.10 -5.33
N VAL A 113 -7.19 -3.07 -4.79
CA VAL A 113 -8.10 -3.13 -3.67
C VAL A 113 -9.47 -2.62 -4.13
N LEU A 114 -10.40 -3.53 -4.38
CA LEU A 114 -11.74 -3.21 -4.88
C LEU A 114 -12.78 -4.07 -4.17
N ASP A 115 -13.94 -3.52 -3.84
CA ASP A 115 -15.08 -4.37 -3.48
C ASP A 115 -15.52 -5.21 -4.69
N SER A 116 -14.99 -6.42 -4.76
CA SER A 116 -15.31 -7.43 -5.79
C SER A 116 -16.15 -8.57 -5.23
N TYR A 117 -16.71 -8.41 -4.03
CA TYR A 117 -17.47 -9.47 -3.38
C TYR A 117 -18.60 -9.99 -4.28
N GLY A 118 -18.67 -11.31 -4.42
CA GLY A 118 -19.70 -11.98 -5.21
C GLY A 118 -19.53 -11.93 -6.73
N ARG A 119 -18.48 -11.26 -7.26
CA ARG A 119 -18.21 -11.28 -8.71
C ARG A 119 -17.82 -12.68 -9.15
N LYS A 120 -18.47 -13.18 -10.21
CA LYS A 120 -18.19 -14.50 -10.80
C LYS A 120 -17.12 -14.44 -11.89
N LYS A 121 -17.07 -13.35 -12.67
CA LYS A 121 -16.07 -13.12 -13.72
C LYS A 121 -15.10 -12.05 -13.24
N LEU A 122 -13.82 -12.43 -13.13
CA LEU A 122 -12.76 -11.57 -12.65
C LEU A 122 -12.02 -10.87 -13.78
N SER A 123 -11.50 -9.69 -13.49
CA SER A 123 -10.76 -8.82 -14.40
C SER A 123 -9.49 -8.26 -13.73
N GLY A 124 -8.67 -7.55 -14.48
CA GLY A 124 -7.49 -6.86 -13.98
C GLY A 124 -7.76 -5.71 -13.01
N GLY A 125 -9.02 -5.32 -12.80
CA GLY A 125 -9.41 -4.30 -11.82
C GLY A 125 -10.03 -4.86 -10.54
N ASP A 126 -10.14 -6.18 -10.38
CA ASP A 126 -10.77 -6.78 -9.21
C ASP A 126 -9.81 -6.94 -8.02
N MET A 127 -10.37 -7.14 -6.82
CA MET A 127 -9.61 -7.32 -5.58
C MET A 127 -8.49 -8.35 -5.76
N GLY A 128 -7.25 -7.93 -5.52
CA GLY A 128 -6.08 -8.77 -5.64
C GLY A 128 -5.51 -8.93 -7.04
N ALA A 129 -6.07 -8.30 -8.07
CA ALA A 129 -5.43 -8.23 -9.38
C ALA A 129 -4.06 -7.53 -9.27
N ILE A 130 -3.08 -7.95 -10.05
CA ILE A 130 -1.88 -7.17 -10.32
C ILE A 130 -2.23 -6.28 -11.51
N TYR A 131 -2.42 -4.97 -11.25
CA TYR A 131 -2.94 -4.04 -12.24
C TYR A 131 -2.06 -3.99 -13.50
N ASP A 132 -2.68 -3.98 -14.69
CA ASP A 132 -2.02 -4.06 -15.99
C ASP A 132 -1.19 -5.34 -16.26
N ALA A 133 -1.20 -6.34 -15.35
CA ALA A 133 -0.41 -7.56 -15.52
C ALA A 133 -1.26 -8.84 -15.50
N ALA A 134 -2.09 -9.05 -14.45
CA ALA A 134 -2.85 -10.28 -14.32
C ALA A 134 -4.12 -10.13 -13.47
N PRO A 135 -5.28 -10.68 -13.90
CA PRO A 135 -6.45 -10.83 -13.04
C PRO A 135 -6.18 -11.90 -11.96
N PRO A 136 -6.85 -11.84 -10.80
CA PRO A 136 -6.71 -12.89 -9.78
C PRO A 136 -7.29 -14.22 -10.26
N ARG A 137 -6.66 -15.33 -9.84
CA ARG A 137 -7.11 -16.70 -10.23
C ARG A 137 -8.48 -17.07 -9.66
N VAL A 138 -8.79 -16.56 -8.46
CA VAL A 138 -10.04 -16.81 -7.73
C VAL A 138 -10.52 -15.53 -7.06
N ASN A 139 -11.81 -15.43 -6.80
CA ASN A 139 -12.37 -14.34 -6.01
C ASN A 139 -12.29 -14.69 -4.52
N ALA A 140 -11.23 -14.23 -3.87
CA ALA A 140 -11.04 -14.39 -2.43
C ALA A 140 -11.60 -13.21 -1.62
N CYS A 141 -12.30 -12.25 -2.26
CA CYS A 141 -12.82 -11.04 -1.61
C CYS A 141 -13.95 -11.39 -0.63
N LYS A 142 -13.83 -10.95 0.62
CA LYS A 142 -14.89 -11.00 1.63
C LYS A 142 -15.86 -9.83 1.45
N LYS A 143 -17.02 -9.89 2.11
CA LYS A 143 -18.03 -8.81 2.08
C LYS A 143 -17.45 -7.45 2.48
N PRO A 144 -17.98 -6.33 1.92
CA PRO A 144 -17.64 -4.99 2.39
C PRO A 144 -17.72 -4.87 3.92
N GLY A 145 -16.79 -4.11 4.51
CA GLY A 145 -16.67 -3.96 5.95
C GLY A 145 -16.00 -5.13 6.69
N GLN A 146 -15.58 -6.17 5.97
CA GLN A 146 -14.75 -7.22 6.53
C GLN A 146 -13.28 -7.00 6.18
N TRP A 147 -12.39 -7.34 7.11
CA TRP A 147 -10.96 -7.28 6.90
C TRP A 147 -10.49 -8.35 5.92
N GLN A 148 -9.77 -7.90 4.91
CA GLN A 148 -9.04 -8.72 3.93
C GLN A 148 -7.58 -8.76 4.35
N LYS A 149 -6.93 -9.91 4.31
CA LYS A 149 -5.51 -10.05 4.63
C LYS A 149 -4.72 -10.37 3.37
N TYR A 150 -3.80 -9.48 3.00
CA TYR A 150 -2.80 -9.74 1.96
C TYR A 150 -1.50 -10.25 2.57
N GLU A 151 -0.89 -11.21 1.87
CA GLU A 151 0.52 -11.57 1.99
C GLU A 151 1.14 -11.53 0.59
N ILE A 152 2.15 -10.68 0.41
CA ILE A 152 2.74 -10.36 -0.88
C ILE A 152 4.22 -10.66 -0.83
N HIS A 153 4.69 -11.64 -1.59
CA HIS A 153 6.11 -11.95 -1.78
C HIS A 153 6.60 -11.28 -3.04
N PHE A 154 7.50 -10.34 -2.90
CA PHE A 154 7.94 -9.49 -4.00
C PHE A 154 9.45 -9.46 -4.13
N ARG A 155 9.93 -9.55 -5.38
CA ARG A 155 11.32 -9.35 -5.79
C ARG A 155 11.43 -8.06 -6.57
N ALA A 156 12.27 -7.14 -6.10
CA ALA A 156 12.52 -5.85 -6.71
C ALA A 156 13.26 -6.00 -8.05
N PRO A 157 13.13 -5.01 -8.94
CA PRO A 157 13.92 -4.96 -10.17
C PRO A 157 15.41 -4.79 -9.86
N ARG A 158 16.28 -5.24 -10.78
CA ARG A 158 17.73 -5.07 -10.69
C ARG A 158 18.22 -4.09 -11.72
N PHE A 159 19.22 -3.32 -11.32
CA PHE A 159 19.82 -2.29 -12.16
C PHE A 159 21.33 -2.49 -12.23
N LYS A 160 21.91 -2.19 -13.39
CA LYS A 160 23.35 -2.06 -13.62
C LYS A 160 23.59 -0.81 -14.45
N ASP A 161 24.49 0.03 -14.02
CA ASP A 161 24.87 1.30 -14.71
C ASP A 161 23.63 2.16 -15.04
N GLY A 162 22.68 2.27 -14.09
CA GLY A 162 21.44 3.03 -14.23
C GLY A 162 20.37 2.39 -15.14
N LYS A 163 20.66 1.24 -15.77
CA LYS A 163 19.72 0.52 -16.64
C LYS A 163 19.10 -0.67 -15.90
N LYS A 164 17.79 -0.85 -16.04
CA LYS A 164 17.11 -2.04 -15.54
C LYS A 164 17.55 -3.27 -16.32
N ILE A 165 18.07 -4.29 -15.61
CA ILE A 165 18.56 -5.55 -16.19
C ILE A 165 17.69 -6.76 -15.80
N VAL A 166 16.88 -6.66 -14.72
CA VAL A 166 15.92 -7.68 -14.31
C VAL A 166 14.63 -6.97 -13.90
N ASN A 167 13.51 -7.45 -14.40
CA ASN A 167 12.19 -6.94 -14.05
C ASN A 167 11.82 -7.28 -12.60
N ALA A 168 10.99 -6.46 -12.01
CA ALA A 168 10.31 -6.79 -10.75
C ALA A 168 9.40 -7.99 -10.91
N LYS A 169 9.15 -8.73 -9.82
CA LYS A 169 8.31 -9.93 -9.87
C LYS A 169 7.51 -10.10 -8.58
N PHE A 170 6.22 -10.28 -8.72
CA PHE A 170 5.39 -10.85 -7.65
C PHE A 170 5.61 -12.37 -7.63
N LEU A 171 6.33 -12.86 -6.64
CA LEU A 171 6.60 -14.29 -6.47
C LEU A 171 5.34 -15.02 -6.02
N LYS A 172 4.61 -14.41 -5.06
CA LYS A 172 3.29 -14.87 -4.61
C LYS A 172 2.44 -13.67 -4.17
N VAL A 173 1.16 -13.74 -4.45
CA VAL A 173 0.14 -12.86 -3.85
C VAL A 173 -0.95 -13.74 -3.28
N ILE A 174 -1.15 -13.66 -1.98
CA ILE A 174 -2.13 -14.42 -1.23
C ILE A 174 -3.13 -13.41 -0.64
N LEU A 175 -4.41 -13.68 -0.78
CA LEU A 175 -5.51 -12.92 -0.18
C LEU A 175 -6.41 -13.87 0.59
N ASN A 176 -6.59 -13.62 1.90
CA ASN A 176 -7.47 -14.44 2.74
C ASN A 176 -7.14 -15.94 2.65
N ASP A 177 -5.85 -16.27 2.73
CA ASP A 177 -5.28 -17.62 2.65
C ASP A 177 -5.46 -18.32 1.28
N GLN A 178 -5.88 -17.60 0.24
CA GLN A 178 -6.00 -18.11 -1.12
C GLN A 178 -4.91 -17.54 -2.03
N LEU A 179 -4.19 -18.40 -2.75
CA LEU A 179 -3.16 -18.01 -3.71
C LEU A 179 -3.80 -17.41 -4.96
N LEU A 180 -3.59 -16.09 -5.17
CA LEU A 180 -4.11 -15.37 -6.34
C LEU A 180 -3.14 -15.36 -7.49
N HIS A 181 -1.85 -15.17 -7.20
CA HIS A 181 -0.80 -15.08 -8.22
C HIS A 181 0.46 -15.80 -7.78
N GLU A 182 1.19 -16.28 -8.78
CA GLU A 182 2.50 -16.88 -8.62
C GLU A 182 3.38 -16.53 -9.80
N ASN A 183 4.61 -16.04 -9.53
CA ASN A 183 5.64 -15.73 -10.53
C ASN A 183 5.21 -14.72 -11.61
N VAL A 184 4.44 -13.68 -11.27
CA VAL A 184 4.03 -12.64 -12.22
C VAL A 184 5.12 -11.57 -12.33
N GLU A 185 5.66 -11.41 -13.54
CA GLU A 185 6.69 -10.42 -13.86
C GLU A 185 6.09 -9.07 -14.23
N MET A 186 6.67 -7.97 -13.71
CA MET A 186 6.26 -6.60 -14.00
C MET A 186 7.22 -5.98 -15.00
N LYS A 187 6.81 -5.85 -16.24
CA LYS A 187 7.63 -5.24 -17.30
C LYS A 187 7.88 -3.75 -17.05
N ASN A 188 6.92 -3.05 -16.47
CA ASN A 188 6.96 -1.62 -16.20
C ASN A 188 6.28 -1.32 -14.85
N ALA A 189 6.47 -0.09 -14.36
CA ALA A 189 5.68 0.46 -13.26
C ALA A 189 4.19 0.54 -13.66
N THR A 190 3.31 0.37 -12.68
CA THR A 190 1.87 0.57 -12.83
C THR A 190 1.57 2.09 -12.88
N PRO A 191 0.64 2.57 -13.73
CA PRO A 191 0.19 3.95 -13.69
C PRO A 191 -0.26 4.38 -12.29
N GLY A 192 0.02 5.63 -11.91
CA GLY A 192 -0.41 6.17 -10.63
C GLY A 192 0.60 5.98 -9.48
N GLY A 193 1.74 5.33 -9.71
CA GLY A 193 2.81 5.18 -8.73
C GLY A 193 3.35 6.50 -8.19
N VAL A 194 4.29 6.47 -7.25
CA VAL A 194 4.83 7.66 -6.56
C VAL A 194 5.40 8.66 -7.55
N ASP A 195 6.23 8.21 -8.49
CA ASP A 195 6.82 9.05 -9.55
C ASP A 195 6.92 8.36 -10.92
N GLY A 196 6.40 7.14 -11.05
CA GLY A 196 6.42 6.35 -12.28
C GLY A 196 7.81 5.82 -12.65
N LYS A 197 8.78 5.87 -11.74
CA LYS A 197 10.17 5.45 -11.99
C LYS A 197 10.51 4.22 -11.18
N GLU A 198 10.84 3.15 -11.88
CA GLU A 198 11.34 1.94 -11.24
C GLU A 198 12.74 2.18 -10.64
N LYS A 199 12.95 1.71 -9.41
CA LYS A 199 14.18 1.90 -8.62
C LYS A 199 14.54 0.60 -7.90
N PRO A 200 15.78 0.45 -7.39
CA PRO A 200 16.17 -0.73 -6.59
C PRO A 200 15.43 -0.84 -5.25
N LYS A 201 14.95 0.27 -4.72
CA LYS A 201 14.15 0.36 -3.48
C LYS A 201 13.07 1.42 -3.64
N GLY A 202 11.93 1.21 -3.00
CA GLY A 202 10.82 2.15 -2.96
C GLY A 202 9.97 1.98 -1.70
N PRO A 203 9.02 2.91 -1.43
CA PRO A 203 8.14 2.87 -0.29
C PRO A 203 6.96 1.91 -0.50
N LEU A 204 6.23 1.60 0.57
CA LEU A 204 4.86 1.11 0.45
C LEU A 204 3.93 2.32 0.29
N MET A 205 3.08 2.32 -0.75
CA MET A 205 2.10 3.36 -0.98
C MET A 205 0.69 2.77 -1.02
N PHE A 206 -0.27 3.56 -0.56
CA PHE A 206 -1.70 3.24 -0.65
C PHE A 206 -2.41 4.31 -1.46
N GLN A 207 -3.32 3.87 -2.31
CA GLN A 207 -4.11 4.78 -3.12
C GLN A 207 -5.23 5.40 -2.27
N GLY A 208 -5.29 6.73 -2.25
CA GLY A 208 -6.27 7.50 -1.49
C GLY A 208 -7.19 8.37 -2.34
N ASN A 209 -6.91 8.48 -3.65
CA ASN A 209 -7.65 9.36 -4.55
C ASN A 209 -8.96 8.75 -5.12
N HIS A 210 -9.27 7.50 -4.80
CA HIS A 210 -10.49 6.81 -5.27
C HIS A 210 -11.56 6.73 -4.19
N GLY A 211 -11.57 5.67 -3.39
CA GLY A 211 -12.62 5.41 -2.40
C GLY A 211 -12.14 5.43 -0.95
N PRO A 212 -13.06 5.35 0.01
CA PRO A 212 -12.70 5.15 1.40
C PRO A 212 -12.05 3.78 1.61
N VAL A 213 -11.02 3.72 2.45
CA VAL A 213 -10.31 2.48 2.77
C VAL A 213 -9.67 2.58 4.15
N SER A 214 -9.58 1.47 4.86
CA SER A 214 -8.86 1.36 6.13
C SER A 214 -7.80 0.27 6.04
N TYR A 215 -6.60 0.55 6.58
CA TYR A 215 -5.45 -0.35 6.62
C TYR A 215 -4.99 -0.56 8.07
N ARG A 216 -4.51 -1.76 8.39
CA ARG A 216 -3.86 -2.08 9.66
C ARG A 216 -2.90 -3.26 9.51
N ASN A 217 -2.19 -3.59 10.59
CA ASN A 217 -1.26 -4.74 10.63
C ASN A 217 -0.27 -4.73 9.46
N ILE A 218 0.27 -3.54 9.16
CA ILE A 218 1.21 -3.31 8.05
C ILE A 218 2.60 -3.76 8.48
N ILE A 219 3.13 -4.81 7.85
CA ILE A 219 4.43 -5.39 8.18
C ILE A 219 5.21 -5.60 6.87
N ILE A 220 6.48 -5.21 6.86
CA ILE A 220 7.40 -5.44 5.75
C ILE A 220 8.57 -6.27 6.28
N LYS A 221 8.73 -7.50 5.79
CA LYS A 221 9.78 -8.44 6.16
C LYS A 221 10.77 -8.60 5.01
N PRO A 222 12.06 -8.78 5.25
CA PRO A 222 13.00 -9.17 4.21
C PRO A 222 12.56 -10.49 3.55
N LEU A 223 12.65 -10.56 2.23
CA LEU A 223 12.54 -11.83 1.51
C LEU A 223 13.87 -12.59 1.73
N LYS A 224 13.79 -13.76 2.32
CA LYS A 224 14.94 -14.64 2.56
C LYS A 224 15.24 -15.51 1.33
#